data_3c01d0cf0ffd00e75629add495fb0790
#
_entry.id   3c01d0cf0ffd00e75629add495fb0790
#
_cell.length_a   1.000
_cell.length_b   1.000
_cell.length_c   1.000
_cell.angle_alpha   90.00
_cell.angle_beta   90.00
_cell.angle_gamma   90.00
#
_symmetry.space_group_name_H-M   'P 1'
#
loop_
_entity.id
_entity.type
_entity.pdbx_description
1 polymer ?
#
loop_
_entity_poly.entity_id
_entity_poly.type
_entity_poly.pdbx_seq_one_letter_code
_entity_poly.pdbx_strand_id
1 'polypeptide(L)'
;YALPAGKRIAGLASIEAKAEQLEKELIRNSAAFQSQQNALLISMKDVQKALQPDEAAIAFVRFRLYDRVWTDSVIYAAYILRREDTLPKFVPLCEEKQLGKYFSDRAGDNTIRAIYRSDPMDENDKPSISGDSLFTLVWKPLMPWLKGIHKIDYSPAGLFYKIAFQALPAGDSLLLMDKFELNQFTSIRQLALNRDKPGGN
;
A
#
# COMPACT_ATOMS: atom_id res chain seq x y z
N TYR A 1 -18.18 27.67 0.13
CA TYR A 1 -19.25 28.69 0.21
C TYR A 1 -19.14 29.59 -1.00
N ALA A 2 -19.99 29.39 -2.01
CA ALA A 2 -20.05 30.26 -3.17
C ALA A 2 -20.77 31.58 -2.78
N LEU A 3 -20.07 32.69 -2.95
CA LEU A 3 -20.68 34.02 -2.75
C LEU A 3 -21.82 34.24 -3.74
N PRO A 4 -22.92 34.92 -3.32
CA PRO A 4 -24.02 35.30 -4.20
C PRO A 4 -23.53 36.11 -5.42
N ALA A 5 -24.13 35.89 -6.59
CA ALA A 5 -23.71 36.45 -7.88
C ALA A 5 -23.45 37.96 -7.89
N GLY A 6 -24.17 38.75 -7.04
CA GLY A 6 -24.00 40.19 -6.92
C GLY A 6 -22.80 40.67 -6.09
N LYS A 7 -22.03 39.78 -5.47
CA LYS A 7 -20.81 40.09 -4.68
C LYS A 7 -19.55 39.58 -5.31
N ARG A 8 -19.58 39.08 -6.56
CA ARG A 8 -18.38 38.63 -7.26
C ARG A 8 -17.56 39.86 -7.68
N ILE A 9 -16.26 39.80 -7.36
CA ILE A 9 -15.29 40.83 -7.74
C ILE A 9 -15.28 40.96 -9.26
N ALA A 10 -15.39 42.17 -9.79
CA ALA A 10 -15.26 42.45 -11.22
C ALA A 10 -13.87 41.94 -11.68
N GLY A 11 -13.83 41.04 -12.69
CA GLY A 11 -12.61 40.40 -13.16
C GLY A 11 -12.32 39.00 -12.59
N LEU A 12 -13.18 38.46 -11.72
CA LEU A 12 -12.98 37.10 -11.17
C LEU A 12 -12.86 36.06 -12.27
N ALA A 13 -13.67 36.12 -13.29
CA ALA A 13 -13.61 35.20 -14.43
C ALA A 13 -12.29 35.27 -15.20
N SER A 14 -11.66 36.46 -15.30
CA SER A 14 -10.33 36.59 -15.95
C SER A 14 -9.23 36.06 -15.07
N ILE A 15 -9.33 36.16 -13.76
CA ILE A 15 -8.38 35.62 -12.79
C ILE A 15 -8.49 34.08 -12.77
N GLU A 16 -9.71 33.55 -12.78
CA GLU A 16 -9.96 32.09 -12.86
C GLU A 16 -9.41 31.51 -14.16
N ALA A 17 -9.65 32.16 -15.30
CA ALA A 17 -9.11 31.73 -16.60
C ALA A 17 -7.58 31.77 -16.63
N LYS A 18 -6.95 32.77 -16.00
CA LYS A 18 -5.49 32.89 -15.91
C LYS A 18 -4.90 31.87 -14.95
N ALA A 19 -5.56 31.58 -13.85
CA ALA A 19 -5.16 30.50 -12.92
C ALA A 19 -5.21 29.14 -13.63
N GLU A 20 -6.29 28.85 -14.35
CA GLU A 20 -6.45 27.62 -15.13
C GLU A 20 -5.39 27.49 -16.23
N GLN A 21 -5.03 28.59 -16.89
CA GLN A 21 -3.96 28.61 -17.88
C GLN A 21 -2.60 28.34 -17.26
N LEU A 22 -2.29 28.97 -16.12
CA LEU A 22 -1.03 28.77 -15.39
C LEU A 22 -0.93 27.36 -14.84
N GLU A 23 -2.02 26.79 -14.34
CA GLU A 23 -2.08 25.37 -13.95
C GLU A 23 -1.77 24.45 -15.14
N LYS A 24 -2.37 24.69 -16.30
CA LYS A 24 -2.10 23.92 -17.53
C LYS A 24 -0.64 24.04 -17.98
N GLU A 25 -0.04 25.22 -17.86
CA GLU A 25 1.38 25.43 -18.16
C GLU A 25 2.30 24.77 -17.14
N LEU A 26 1.98 24.85 -15.86
CA LEU A 26 2.72 24.15 -14.80
C LEU A 26 2.66 22.62 -15.00
N ILE A 27 1.50 22.10 -15.34
CA ILE A 27 1.26 20.72 -15.70
C ILE A 27 2.13 20.27 -16.88
N ARG A 28 2.19 21.08 -17.95
CA ARG A 28 3.02 20.77 -19.13
C ARG A 28 4.51 20.77 -18.83
N ASN A 29 4.96 21.65 -17.95
CA ASN A 29 6.38 21.89 -17.71
C ASN A 29 6.94 21.11 -16.52
N SER A 30 6.08 20.45 -15.72
CA SER A 30 6.51 19.64 -14.58
C SER A 30 6.74 18.19 -14.99
N ALA A 31 8.02 17.78 -15.06
CA ALA A 31 8.38 16.38 -15.27
C ALA A 31 7.77 15.43 -14.22
N ALA A 32 7.59 15.90 -13.00
CA ALA A 32 6.94 15.16 -11.92
C ALA A 32 5.46 14.93 -12.22
N PHE A 33 4.76 15.92 -12.77
CA PHE A 33 3.35 15.79 -13.12
C PHE A 33 3.16 14.89 -14.35
N GLN A 34 4.01 15.00 -15.35
CA GLN A 34 3.99 14.07 -16.50
C GLN A 34 4.22 12.63 -16.07
N SER A 35 5.15 12.39 -15.15
CA SER A 35 5.38 11.08 -14.55
C SER A 35 4.13 10.55 -13.83
N GLN A 36 3.43 11.42 -13.10
CA GLN A 36 2.19 11.06 -12.41
C GLN A 36 1.03 10.79 -13.39
N GLN A 37 0.88 11.59 -14.43
CA GLN A 37 -0.09 11.36 -15.50
C GLN A 37 0.19 10.05 -16.23
N ASN A 38 1.45 9.79 -16.59
CA ASN A 38 1.86 8.53 -17.19
C ASN A 38 1.57 7.33 -16.28
N ALA A 39 1.76 7.48 -14.97
CA ALA A 39 1.42 6.43 -14.01
C ALA A 39 -0.08 6.08 -14.00
N LEU A 40 -0.97 7.04 -14.29
CA LEU A 40 -2.41 6.78 -14.40
C LEU A 40 -2.78 5.96 -15.65
N LEU A 41 -1.98 6.03 -16.70
CA LEU A 41 -2.19 5.29 -17.93
C LEU A 41 -1.68 3.84 -17.85
N ILE A 42 -0.83 3.52 -16.87
CA ILE A 42 -0.30 2.17 -16.65
C ILE A 42 -1.43 1.19 -16.34
N SER A 43 -1.57 0.20 -17.19
CA SER A 43 -2.53 -0.89 -17.00
C SER A 43 -1.97 -2.01 -16.13
N MET A 44 -2.84 -2.91 -15.66
CA MET A 44 -2.42 -4.15 -14.99
C MET A 44 -1.46 -4.97 -15.87
N LYS A 45 -1.70 -5.04 -17.19
CA LYS A 45 -0.85 -5.77 -18.12
C LYS A 45 0.56 -5.22 -18.21
N ASP A 46 0.72 -3.91 -18.06
CA ASP A 46 2.04 -3.27 -18.09
C ASP A 46 2.82 -3.60 -16.83
N VAL A 47 2.16 -3.57 -15.66
CA VAL A 47 2.74 -4.05 -14.40
C VAL A 47 3.15 -5.52 -14.52
N GLN A 48 2.27 -6.35 -15.08
CA GLN A 48 2.51 -7.79 -15.25
C GLN A 48 3.71 -8.08 -16.15
N LYS A 49 3.85 -7.37 -17.26
CA LYS A 49 5.03 -7.49 -18.15
C LYS A 49 6.34 -7.10 -17.47
N ALA A 50 6.25 -6.18 -16.51
CA ALA A 50 7.41 -5.75 -15.72
C ALA A 50 7.87 -6.79 -14.68
N LEU A 51 7.06 -7.76 -14.30
CA LEU A 51 7.43 -8.82 -13.34
C LEU A 51 8.30 -9.89 -13.98
N GLN A 52 9.25 -10.45 -13.22
CA GLN A 52 9.96 -11.68 -13.55
C GLN A 52 9.15 -12.90 -13.08
N PRO A 53 9.49 -14.12 -13.50
CA PRO A 53 8.75 -15.33 -13.11
C PRO A 53 8.71 -15.59 -11.60
N ASP A 54 9.73 -15.16 -10.86
CA ASP A 54 9.89 -15.31 -9.42
C ASP A 54 9.51 -14.04 -8.63
N GLU A 55 8.88 -13.07 -9.31
CA GLU A 55 8.41 -11.82 -8.72
C GLU A 55 6.88 -11.77 -8.62
N ALA A 56 6.39 -11.09 -7.59
CA ALA A 56 4.98 -10.78 -7.43
C ALA A 56 4.78 -9.31 -7.06
N ALA A 57 3.72 -8.71 -7.59
CA ALA A 57 3.26 -7.39 -7.18
C ALA A 57 2.07 -7.54 -6.24
N ILE A 58 2.10 -6.83 -5.10
CA ILE A 58 1.00 -6.82 -4.12
C ILE A 58 0.50 -5.39 -3.93
N ALA A 59 -0.74 -5.13 -4.31
CA ALA A 59 -1.43 -3.89 -3.98
C ALA A 59 -2.34 -4.13 -2.78
N PHE A 60 -1.97 -3.60 -1.63
CA PHE A 60 -2.88 -3.54 -0.49
C PHE A 60 -3.92 -2.47 -0.73
N VAL A 61 -5.17 -2.78 -0.39
CA VAL A 61 -6.31 -1.87 -0.54
C VAL A 61 -7.08 -1.77 0.76
N ARG A 62 -7.66 -0.61 0.99
CA ARG A 62 -8.49 -0.29 2.12
C ARG A 62 -9.80 0.29 1.62
N PHE A 63 -10.92 -0.28 2.01
CA PHE A 63 -12.24 0.20 1.59
C PHE A 63 -13.28 0.00 2.68
N ARG A 64 -14.30 0.85 2.66
CA ARG A 64 -15.46 0.73 3.53
C ARG A 64 -16.40 -0.33 2.98
N LEU A 65 -16.88 -1.22 3.85
CA LEU A 65 -17.81 -2.26 3.45
C LEU A 65 -19.19 -1.65 3.17
N TYR A 66 -19.76 -2.01 2.02
CA TYR A 66 -21.12 -1.70 1.65
C TYR A 66 -21.94 -2.99 1.66
N ASP A 67 -22.96 -3.05 2.51
CA ASP A 67 -23.96 -4.12 2.55
C ASP A 67 -25.34 -3.47 2.55
N ARG A 68 -25.84 -3.19 1.35
CA ARG A 68 -27.08 -2.41 1.09
C ARG A 68 -27.05 -1.00 1.65
N VAL A 69 -26.30 -0.75 2.70
CA VAL A 69 -25.96 0.53 3.30
C VAL A 69 -24.47 0.59 3.59
N TRP A 70 -23.92 1.77 3.72
CA TRP A 70 -22.54 1.94 4.17
C TRP A 70 -22.43 1.54 5.64
N THR A 71 -21.63 0.51 5.89
CA THR A 71 -21.35 0.04 7.26
C THR A 71 -20.18 0.84 7.87
N ASP A 72 -19.94 0.69 9.17
CA ASP A 72 -18.76 1.24 9.84
C ASP A 72 -17.54 0.33 9.73
N SER A 73 -17.66 -0.79 9.04
CA SER A 73 -16.56 -1.73 8.82
C SER A 73 -15.67 -1.27 7.67
N VAL A 74 -14.38 -1.16 7.96
CA VAL A 74 -13.33 -0.87 6.99
C VAL A 74 -12.49 -2.13 6.82
N ILE A 75 -12.40 -2.60 5.60
CA ILE A 75 -11.76 -3.87 5.24
C ILE A 75 -10.41 -3.59 4.57
N TYR A 76 -9.42 -4.38 4.95
CA TYR A 76 -8.14 -4.49 4.26
C TYR A 76 -8.13 -5.76 3.43
N ALA A 77 -7.65 -5.64 2.20
CA ALA A 77 -7.45 -6.75 1.29
C ALA A 77 -6.17 -6.54 0.47
N ALA A 78 -5.74 -7.56 -0.23
CA ALA A 78 -4.62 -7.51 -1.16
C ALA A 78 -5.04 -7.99 -2.54
N TYR A 79 -4.55 -7.32 -3.57
CA TYR A 79 -4.48 -7.86 -4.93
C TYR A 79 -3.06 -8.35 -5.16
N ILE A 80 -2.92 -9.63 -5.51
CA ILE A 80 -1.65 -10.25 -5.85
C ILE A 80 -1.63 -10.48 -7.36
N LEU A 81 -0.58 -10.05 -8.01
CA LEU A 81 -0.35 -10.24 -9.44
C LEU A 81 1.02 -10.88 -9.66
N ARG A 82 1.04 -11.98 -10.40
CA ARG A 82 2.25 -12.65 -10.86
C ARG A 82 2.34 -12.54 -12.37
N ARG A 83 3.52 -12.76 -12.92
CA ARG A 83 3.75 -12.66 -14.36
C ARG A 83 2.79 -13.48 -15.21
N GLU A 84 2.43 -14.68 -14.75
CA GLU A 84 1.63 -15.65 -15.50
C GLU A 84 0.13 -15.63 -15.17
N ASP A 85 -0.29 -14.77 -14.24
CA ASP A 85 -1.68 -14.71 -13.82
C ASP A 85 -2.55 -14.07 -14.92
N THR A 86 -3.70 -14.63 -15.20
CA THR A 86 -4.68 -14.00 -16.11
C THR A 86 -5.35 -12.79 -15.46
N LEU A 87 -5.60 -12.88 -14.15
CA LEU A 87 -6.22 -11.84 -13.33
C LEU A 87 -5.55 -11.79 -11.95
N PRO A 88 -5.49 -10.62 -11.31
CA PRO A 88 -5.00 -10.51 -9.94
C PRO A 88 -5.83 -11.37 -8.99
N LYS A 89 -5.18 -11.99 -8.02
CA LYS A 89 -5.86 -12.70 -6.94
C LYS A 89 -6.29 -11.71 -5.87
N PHE A 90 -7.57 -11.67 -5.57
CA PHE A 90 -8.11 -10.89 -4.46
C PHE A 90 -8.08 -11.73 -3.19
N VAL A 91 -7.43 -11.22 -2.14
CA VAL A 91 -7.30 -11.88 -0.85
C VAL A 91 -7.81 -10.95 0.23
N PRO A 92 -8.96 -11.23 0.86
CA PRO A 92 -9.41 -10.49 2.04
C PRO A 92 -8.46 -10.79 3.21
N LEU A 93 -8.14 -9.77 4.02
CA LEU A 93 -7.19 -9.89 5.12
C LEU A 93 -7.84 -9.71 6.48
N CYS A 94 -8.23 -8.48 6.80
CA CYS A 94 -8.72 -8.14 8.13
C CYS A 94 -9.59 -6.88 8.12
N GLU A 95 -10.29 -6.67 9.20
CA GLU A 95 -10.98 -5.43 9.49
C GLU A 95 -10.04 -4.43 10.18
N GLU A 96 -10.17 -3.13 9.88
CA GLU A 96 -9.34 -2.06 10.46
C GLU A 96 -9.34 -2.07 11.98
N LYS A 97 -10.46 -2.43 12.60
CA LYS A 97 -10.58 -2.55 14.06
C LYS A 97 -9.60 -3.58 14.66
N GLN A 98 -9.27 -4.63 13.90
CA GLN A 98 -8.30 -5.65 14.33
C GLN A 98 -6.89 -5.08 14.32
N LEU A 99 -6.57 -4.23 13.30
CA LEU A 99 -5.29 -3.53 13.22
C LEU A 99 -5.17 -2.40 14.24
N GLY A 100 -6.25 -1.72 14.56
CA GLY A 100 -6.27 -0.59 15.49
C GLY A 100 -5.68 -0.93 16.88
N LYS A 101 -5.76 -2.18 17.29
CA LYS A 101 -5.16 -2.68 18.54
C LYS A 101 -3.64 -2.50 18.58
N TYR A 102 -2.96 -2.58 17.40
CA TYR A 102 -1.51 -2.45 17.29
C TYR A 102 -1.04 -0.99 17.27
N PHE A 103 -1.95 -0.04 17.03
CA PHE A 103 -1.62 1.37 16.82
C PHE A 103 -2.39 2.34 17.72
N SER A 104 -3.07 1.82 18.76
CA SER A 104 -3.74 2.68 19.74
C SER A 104 -2.70 3.48 20.55
N ASP A 105 -2.99 4.74 20.85
CA ASP A 105 -2.11 5.63 21.63
C ASP A 105 -1.77 5.09 23.04
N ARG A 106 -2.52 4.08 23.51
CA ARG A 106 -2.23 3.32 24.73
C ARG A 106 -1.19 2.22 24.52
N ALA A 107 -0.86 1.90 23.26
CA ALA A 107 0.23 1.02 22.91
C ALA A 107 1.54 1.81 23.03
N GLY A 108 2.06 1.99 24.24
CA GLY A 108 3.35 2.63 24.48
C GLY A 108 4.53 1.91 23.80
N ASP A 109 5.76 2.38 24.02
CA ASP A 109 7.02 1.80 23.50
C ASP A 109 7.09 0.27 23.59
N ASN A 110 6.44 -0.33 24.58
CA ASN A 110 6.39 -1.77 24.78
C ASN A 110 5.64 -2.52 23.66
N THR A 111 4.63 -1.93 23.03
CA THR A 111 3.87 -2.57 21.94
C THR A 111 4.67 -2.59 20.65
N ILE A 112 5.37 -1.50 20.34
CA ILE A 112 6.28 -1.45 19.18
C ILE A 112 7.39 -2.47 19.35
N ARG A 113 7.98 -2.55 20.53
CA ARG A 113 8.99 -3.58 20.86
C ARG A 113 8.43 -5.00 20.71
N ALA A 114 7.21 -5.26 21.18
CA ALA A 114 6.59 -6.58 21.10
C ALA A 114 6.30 -7.03 19.67
N ILE A 115 6.00 -6.09 18.77
CA ILE A 115 5.77 -6.39 17.34
C ILE A 115 7.06 -6.89 16.66
N TYR A 116 8.24 -6.34 17.02
CA TYR A 116 9.49 -6.60 16.33
C TYR A 116 10.51 -7.39 17.18
N ARG A 117 10.11 -7.90 18.33
CA ARG A 117 11.00 -8.64 19.21
C ARG A 117 10.99 -10.13 18.89
N SER A 118 12.16 -10.70 18.73
CA SER A 118 12.38 -12.14 18.48
C SER A 118 12.69 -12.94 19.75
N ASP A 119 12.81 -12.28 20.92
CA ASP A 119 13.17 -12.95 22.17
C ASP A 119 12.01 -13.73 22.78
N PRO A 120 12.23 -14.96 23.28
CA PRO A 120 11.21 -15.69 24.03
C PRO A 120 10.91 -14.93 25.33
N MET A 121 9.70 -14.43 25.44
CA MET A 121 9.18 -13.81 26.67
C MET A 121 8.67 -14.90 27.62
N ASP A 122 8.75 -14.65 28.94
CA ASP A 122 8.11 -15.48 29.96
C ASP A 122 6.62 -15.68 29.61
N GLU A 123 6.11 -16.90 29.84
CA GLU A 123 4.73 -17.26 29.47
C GLU A 123 3.67 -16.37 30.12
N ASN A 124 4.00 -15.75 31.24
CA ASN A 124 3.12 -14.84 31.99
C ASN A 124 3.12 -13.40 31.47
N ASP A 125 4.03 -13.04 30.55
CA ASP A 125 4.23 -11.66 30.10
C ASP A 125 4.01 -11.50 28.58
N LYS A 126 3.37 -12.49 27.93
CA LYS A 126 3.05 -12.43 26.51
C LYS A 126 2.06 -11.29 26.24
N PRO A 127 2.49 -10.22 25.56
CA PRO A 127 1.54 -9.21 25.16
C PRO A 127 0.51 -9.86 24.23
N SER A 128 -0.75 -9.50 24.37
CA SER A 128 -1.83 -9.92 23.49
C SER A 128 -1.63 -9.48 22.02
N ILE A 129 -0.56 -8.76 21.75
CA ILE A 129 -0.18 -8.13 20.50
C ILE A 129 1.27 -8.51 20.21
N SER A 130 1.48 -9.35 19.22
CA SER A 130 2.82 -9.81 18.78
C SER A 130 2.99 -9.65 17.29
N GLY A 131 4.24 -9.66 16.82
CA GLY A 131 4.57 -9.68 15.40
C GLY A 131 4.02 -10.91 14.69
N ASP A 132 3.99 -12.07 15.36
CA ASP A 132 3.39 -13.31 14.84
C ASP A 132 1.89 -13.15 14.60
N SER A 133 1.19 -12.45 15.50
CA SER A 133 -0.23 -12.15 15.32
C SER A 133 -0.46 -11.25 14.12
N LEU A 134 0.40 -10.25 13.91
CA LEU A 134 0.33 -9.34 12.78
C LEU A 134 0.69 -10.06 11.47
N PHE A 135 1.71 -10.92 11.48
CA PHE A 135 2.02 -11.79 10.35
C PHE A 135 0.85 -12.70 10.00
N THR A 136 0.24 -13.34 11.00
CA THR A 136 -0.91 -14.22 10.82
C THR A 136 -2.11 -13.49 10.23
N LEU A 137 -2.33 -12.24 10.64
CA LEU A 137 -3.44 -11.42 10.18
C LEU A 137 -3.25 -10.93 8.73
N VAL A 138 -2.03 -10.55 8.36
CA VAL A 138 -1.77 -9.84 7.11
C VAL A 138 -1.09 -10.72 6.07
N TRP A 139 -0.03 -11.45 6.44
CA TRP A 139 0.82 -12.16 5.47
C TRP A 139 0.46 -13.64 5.31
N LYS A 140 0.05 -14.32 6.38
CA LYS A 140 -0.32 -15.73 6.30
C LYS A 140 -1.39 -16.05 5.25
N PRO A 141 -2.44 -15.21 5.04
CA PRO A 141 -3.42 -15.41 3.97
C PRO A 141 -2.82 -15.30 2.56
N LEU A 142 -1.70 -14.58 2.39
CA LEU A 142 -1.03 -14.37 1.10
C LEU A 142 -0.10 -15.54 0.74
N MET A 143 0.45 -16.25 1.75
CA MET A 143 1.48 -17.27 1.56
C MET A 143 1.13 -18.36 0.54
N PRO A 144 -0.11 -18.86 0.44
CA PRO A 144 -0.48 -19.86 -0.58
C PRO A 144 -0.25 -19.39 -2.03
N TRP A 145 -0.35 -18.07 -2.27
CA TRP A 145 -0.22 -17.43 -3.58
C TRP A 145 1.22 -17.03 -3.91
N LEU A 146 2.14 -17.12 -2.93
CA LEU A 146 3.54 -16.68 -3.04
C LEU A 146 4.52 -17.85 -3.18
N LYS A 147 4.03 -19.05 -3.47
CA LYS A 147 4.92 -20.22 -3.71
C LYS A 147 5.82 -19.97 -4.91
N GLY A 148 7.14 -20.15 -4.73
CA GLY A 148 8.14 -19.94 -5.78
C GLY A 148 8.46 -18.46 -6.05
N ILE A 149 7.93 -17.55 -5.27
CA ILE A 149 8.26 -16.13 -5.32
C ILE A 149 9.42 -15.85 -4.38
N HIS A 150 10.39 -15.07 -4.84
CA HIS A 150 11.53 -14.60 -4.05
C HIS A 150 11.50 -13.10 -3.83
N LYS A 151 10.89 -12.36 -4.78
CA LYS A 151 10.82 -10.90 -4.70
C LYS A 151 9.37 -10.42 -4.75
N ILE A 152 9.05 -9.51 -3.86
CA ILE A 152 7.71 -8.93 -3.72
C ILE A 152 7.81 -7.41 -3.76
N ASP A 153 7.22 -6.83 -4.78
CA ASP A 153 7.03 -5.41 -4.92
C ASP A 153 5.64 -5.06 -4.39
N TYR A 154 5.53 -4.25 -3.35
CA TYR A 154 4.24 -3.99 -2.72
C TYR A 154 3.93 -2.50 -2.52
N SER A 155 2.64 -2.16 -2.55
CA SER A 155 2.14 -0.85 -2.16
C SER A 155 1.19 -0.98 -0.97
N PRO A 156 1.55 -0.40 0.20
CA PRO A 156 0.72 -0.43 1.39
C PRO A 156 -0.48 0.52 1.27
N ALA A 157 -1.50 0.32 2.13
CA ALA A 157 -2.65 1.20 2.26
C ALA A 157 -2.96 1.46 3.74
N GLY A 158 -3.45 2.65 4.06
CA GLY A 158 -3.92 3.00 5.41
C GLY A 158 -2.88 2.72 6.51
N LEU A 159 -3.25 1.95 7.53
CA LEU A 159 -2.38 1.62 8.66
C LEU A 159 -1.16 0.77 8.27
N PHE A 160 -1.17 0.12 7.12
CA PHE A 160 -0.02 -0.68 6.67
C PHE A 160 1.23 0.16 6.40
N TYR A 161 1.10 1.46 6.17
CA TYR A 161 2.24 2.38 6.11
C TYR A 161 3.02 2.51 7.42
N LYS A 162 2.41 2.11 8.55
CA LYS A 162 3.04 2.14 9.86
C LYS A 162 3.77 0.84 10.22
N ILE A 163 3.73 -0.17 9.34
CA ILE A 163 4.29 -1.50 9.58
C ILE A 163 5.56 -1.69 8.76
N ALA A 164 6.66 -1.99 9.42
CA ALA A 164 7.87 -2.46 8.77
C ALA A 164 7.72 -3.95 8.46
N PHE A 165 7.12 -4.29 7.32
CA PHE A 165 6.84 -5.68 6.95
C PHE A 165 8.09 -6.55 6.94
N GLN A 166 9.24 -6.00 6.53
CA GLN A 166 10.52 -6.73 6.50
C GLN A 166 10.89 -7.33 7.87
N ALA A 167 10.55 -6.63 8.94
CA ALA A 167 10.89 -7.00 10.30
C ALA A 167 9.84 -7.87 11.01
N LEU A 168 8.76 -8.28 10.32
CA LEU A 168 7.76 -9.16 10.91
C LEU A 168 8.31 -10.59 11.04
N PRO A 169 8.10 -11.24 12.21
CA PRO A 169 8.37 -12.67 12.36
C PRO A 169 7.56 -13.49 11.37
N ALA A 170 8.20 -14.43 10.69
CA ALA A 170 7.60 -15.28 9.66
C ALA A 170 7.70 -16.78 9.99
N GLY A 171 7.76 -17.11 11.29
CA GLY A 171 7.95 -18.46 11.84
C GLY A 171 9.42 -18.83 12.00
N ASP A 172 9.69 -19.82 12.87
CA ASP A 172 11.02 -20.47 13.06
C ASP A 172 12.21 -19.51 13.20
N SER A 173 12.06 -18.42 13.97
CA SER A 173 13.08 -17.37 14.16
C SER A 173 13.50 -16.63 12.88
N LEU A 174 12.73 -16.76 11.79
CA LEU A 174 12.94 -16.03 10.55
C LEU A 174 12.07 -14.77 10.50
N LEU A 175 12.60 -13.72 9.89
CA LEU A 175 11.85 -12.53 9.52
C LEU A 175 11.29 -12.67 8.09
N LEU A 176 10.35 -11.81 7.75
CA LEU A 176 9.78 -11.83 6.40
C LEU A 176 10.83 -11.48 5.34
N MET A 177 11.80 -10.61 5.67
CA MET A 177 12.95 -10.28 4.82
C MET A 177 13.91 -11.47 4.57
N ASP A 178 13.91 -12.48 5.42
CA ASP A 178 14.72 -13.69 5.20
C ASP A 178 14.08 -14.63 4.18
N LYS A 179 12.76 -14.46 3.95
CA LYS A 179 12.00 -15.28 2.99
C LYS A 179 11.82 -14.58 1.63
N PHE A 180 11.74 -13.26 1.63
CA PHE A 180 11.44 -12.46 0.43
C PHE A 180 12.28 -11.19 0.38
N GLU A 181 12.75 -10.83 -0.79
CA GLU A 181 13.16 -9.46 -1.09
C GLU A 181 11.90 -8.59 -1.19
N LEU A 182 11.77 -7.61 -0.29
CA LEU A 182 10.57 -6.77 -0.15
C LEU A 182 10.87 -5.34 -0.56
N ASN A 183 10.22 -4.87 -1.61
CA ASN A 183 10.34 -3.49 -2.09
C ASN A 183 9.01 -2.75 -1.96
N GLN A 184 9.03 -1.62 -1.27
CA GLN A 184 7.85 -0.79 -1.07
C GLN A 184 7.76 0.31 -2.12
N PHE A 185 6.58 0.43 -2.73
CA PHE A 185 6.22 1.47 -3.67
C PHE A 185 5.02 2.27 -3.15
N THR A 186 4.91 3.52 -3.57
CA THR A 186 3.69 4.30 -3.33
C THR A 186 2.53 3.76 -4.16
N SER A 187 2.82 3.22 -5.35
CA SER A 187 1.87 2.54 -6.23
C SER A 187 2.59 1.47 -7.03
N ILE A 188 1.99 0.30 -7.17
CA ILE A 188 2.50 -0.81 -7.99
C ILE A 188 2.72 -0.40 -9.46
N ARG A 189 2.01 0.61 -9.94
CA ARG A 189 2.20 1.13 -11.30
C ARG A 189 3.62 1.66 -11.54
N GLN A 190 4.31 2.13 -10.50
CA GLN A 190 5.71 2.60 -10.61
C GLN A 190 6.67 1.50 -11.06
N LEU A 191 6.33 0.23 -10.84
CA LEU A 191 7.12 -0.90 -11.30
C LEU A 191 7.31 -0.86 -12.82
N ALA A 192 6.23 -0.65 -13.58
CA ALA A 192 6.29 -0.55 -15.03
C ALA A 192 7.07 0.69 -15.48
N LEU A 193 6.91 1.83 -14.81
CA LEU A 193 7.64 3.06 -15.14
C LEU A 193 9.15 2.97 -14.88
N ASN A 194 9.57 2.24 -13.87
CA ASN A 194 10.98 2.13 -13.50
C ASN A 194 11.76 1.18 -14.41
N ARG A 195 11.11 0.17 -14.97
CA ARG A 195 11.77 -0.78 -15.89
C ARG A 195 11.93 -0.24 -17.31
N ASP A 196 11.10 0.70 -17.71
CA ASP A 196 11.24 1.38 -19.02
C ASP A 196 12.34 2.46 -19.04
N LYS A 197 12.95 2.77 -17.90
CA LYS A 197 14.13 3.64 -17.86
C LYS A 197 15.35 2.80 -18.22
N PRO A 198 16.06 3.09 -19.35
CA PRO A 198 17.34 2.46 -19.65
C PRO A 198 18.27 2.74 -18.46
N GLY A 199 18.89 1.67 -17.92
CA GLY A 199 19.65 1.68 -16.70
C GLY A 199 20.58 2.87 -16.56
N GLY A 200 20.31 3.71 -15.60
CA GLY A 200 21.30 4.63 -15.07
C GLY A 200 22.24 3.85 -14.16
N ASN A 201 23.45 3.65 -14.63
CA ASN A 201 24.60 3.32 -13.81
C ASN A 201 24.86 4.43 -12.79
#